data_3787db2ab94ce4ca10e8c6570989168e
#
_entry.id   3787db2ab94ce4ca10e8c6570989168e
#
_cell.length_a   1.000
_cell.length_b   1.000
_cell.length_c   1.000
_cell.angle_alpha   90.00
_cell.angle_beta   90.00
_cell.angle_gamma   90.00
#
_symmetry.space_group_name_H-M   'P 1'
#
loop_
_entity.id
_entity.type
_entity.pdbx_description
1 polymer ?
#
loop_
_entity_poly.entity_id
_entity_poly.type
_entity_poly.pdbx_seq_one_letter_code
_entity_poly.pdbx_strand_id
1 'polypeptide(L)'
;MRSFFPSASFGSPLAITGHIGPTRATAGDSASESAVRPTCALTVRAALMLAAMTGLLFFAPPCWAAEPLLAPERSIGAVVDHYLDEKLKAAGVSPAPAADEATVARRLYLDLVGRIPTASEARRYVAAKESDKRARLIDELAGSVGFAHHNANEFDRLLAYGNPGAPSLRPYLLAAFKEQRPWDRMFRELLGLGAAPEKPETFVLKRLGDQDALARDVSSVFFGLNITCAQCHQHPYIASLTQDYFFGMQAFFARSQDFQGNLIERQAALPATYKAKDGTTRPVIPMFLSGETVALPAVDAAEAKKAFDEESKRIAELAKEYAKNKTLPPPAELNLRQRLAELALSDANRDRFARSLVNRLFHRLYGRGLVMSLDQMHAENAASHPELLAWLSRDFIDHGYDLARLIRGLVSSDAYARSSRWDSVEPPAPGLFAVAAIRPLTREQWGVSHQVASDPTKITAHERLDHPHMEALVAAAKSYGTLIEQPYDDLQIGVNEALKLSNAPELAKSTGAKLAAMLAKLPDRSQQIDEAVWTVWSRAPSSDEAALLAAFLEQRSTPPTESLQQMLWALVNSPEFRFNH
;
A
#
# COMPACT_ATOMS: atom_id res chain seq x y z
N MET A 1 -37.41 -21.09 1.43
CA MET A 1 -37.16 -21.42 2.83
C MET A 1 -37.09 -20.13 3.60
N ARG A 2 -38.16 -19.87 4.35
CA ARG A 2 -38.32 -18.64 5.16
C ARG A 2 -37.94 -18.91 6.61
N SER A 3 -37.42 -17.85 7.23
CA SER A 3 -37.31 -17.63 8.69
C SER A 3 -36.22 -18.38 9.46
N PHE A 4 -35.15 -17.62 9.77
CA PHE A 4 -34.56 -17.55 11.11
C PHE A 4 -33.56 -16.39 11.15
N PHE A 5 -34.07 -15.18 11.39
CA PHE A 5 -33.32 -14.04 11.94
C PHE A 5 -34.24 -13.30 12.89
N PRO A 6 -33.83 -13.01 14.12
CA PRO A 6 -34.59 -12.13 15.00
C PRO A 6 -34.43 -10.68 14.53
N SER A 7 -35.54 -9.99 14.41
CA SER A 7 -35.65 -8.58 14.07
C SER A 7 -35.13 -7.71 15.22
N ALA A 8 -34.04 -6.97 14.98
CA ALA A 8 -33.68 -5.82 15.78
C ALA A 8 -34.28 -4.56 15.15
N SER A 9 -35.15 -3.90 15.89
CA SER A 9 -35.81 -2.65 15.52
C SER A 9 -34.82 -1.49 15.60
N PHE A 10 -34.54 -0.86 14.48
CA PHE A 10 -33.84 0.43 14.43
C PHE A 10 -34.85 1.56 14.53
N GLY A 11 -34.70 2.38 15.58
CA GLY A 11 -35.43 3.61 15.77
C GLY A 11 -34.97 4.70 14.77
N SER A 12 -35.93 5.44 14.27
CA SER A 12 -35.74 6.56 13.33
C SER A 12 -34.99 7.72 13.96
N PRO A 13 -34.16 8.45 13.21
CA PRO A 13 -33.51 9.68 13.69
C PRO A 13 -34.47 10.87 13.65
N LEU A 14 -34.52 11.58 14.76
CA LEU A 14 -35.19 12.87 14.92
C LEU A 14 -34.45 13.96 14.10
N ALA A 15 -35.23 14.64 13.26
CA ALA A 15 -34.80 15.86 12.59
C ALA A 15 -34.84 17.04 13.58
N ILE A 16 -33.73 17.73 13.78
CA ILE A 16 -33.69 19.02 14.45
C ILE A 16 -33.41 20.10 13.41
N THR A 17 -34.46 20.84 13.05
CA THR A 17 -34.37 22.10 12.31
C THR A 17 -34.20 23.23 13.31
N GLY A 18 -33.05 23.88 13.27
CA GLY A 18 -32.78 25.14 14.00
C GLY A 18 -32.50 26.28 13.03
N HIS A 19 -33.49 27.13 12.84
CA HIS A 19 -33.34 28.43 12.20
C HIS A 19 -32.62 29.40 13.15
N ILE A 20 -31.56 30.05 12.71
CA ILE A 20 -31.05 31.30 13.32
C ILE A 20 -30.90 32.34 12.22
N GLY A 21 -31.73 33.34 12.29
CA GLY A 21 -31.68 34.54 11.46
C GLY A 21 -30.67 35.59 11.98
N PRO A 22 -30.32 36.60 11.16
CA PRO A 22 -29.25 37.52 11.46
C PRO A 22 -29.74 38.74 12.26
N THR A 23 -29.05 39.10 13.33
CA THR A 23 -29.20 40.40 14.00
C THR A 23 -28.10 41.37 13.57
N ARG A 24 -28.58 42.48 13.05
CA ARG A 24 -27.89 43.71 12.70
C ARG A 24 -27.68 44.53 13.98
N ALA A 25 -26.51 45.09 14.23
CA ALA A 25 -26.30 46.16 15.20
C ALA A 25 -25.51 47.29 14.58
N THR A 26 -26.00 48.44 14.86
CA THR A 26 -25.72 49.75 14.30
C THR A 26 -24.52 50.44 14.96
N ALA A 27 -23.96 51.39 14.21
CA ALA A 27 -22.88 52.28 14.55
C ALA A 27 -23.24 53.30 15.67
N GLY A 28 -22.20 53.81 16.31
CA GLY A 28 -22.28 54.98 17.19
C GLY A 28 -20.90 55.60 17.46
N ASP A 29 -20.72 56.81 16.92
CA ASP A 29 -19.58 57.71 17.04
C ASP A 29 -19.25 58.15 18.48
N SER A 30 -18.01 58.47 18.79
CA SER A 30 -17.58 59.86 19.02
C SER A 30 -16.20 59.98 19.64
N ALA A 31 -15.52 60.98 19.18
CA ALA A 31 -14.18 61.46 19.49
C ALA A 31 -14.01 62.05 20.90
N SER A 32 -12.77 62.09 21.40
CA SER A 32 -12.17 63.39 21.87
C SER A 32 -10.67 63.22 22.17
N GLU A 33 -9.91 64.14 21.62
CA GLU A 33 -8.52 64.47 21.88
C GLU A 33 -8.30 64.97 23.30
N SER A 34 -7.11 64.71 23.87
CA SER A 34 -6.35 65.80 24.53
C SER A 34 -4.88 65.37 24.75
N ALA A 35 -4.03 66.22 24.25
CA ALA A 35 -2.58 66.20 24.42
C ALA A 35 -2.17 66.88 25.72
N VAL A 36 -1.16 66.31 26.42
CA VAL A 36 -0.25 67.10 27.28
C VAL A 36 1.15 66.44 27.30
N ARG A 37 2.14 67.20 26.88
CA ARG A 37 3.60 67.03 27.12
C ARG A 37 4.04 67.99 28.21
N PRO A 38 5.33 68.02 28.63
CA PRO A 38 6.24 67.00 29.23
C PRO A 38 6.82 67.54 30.58
N THR A 39 7.63 66.77 31.31
CA THR A 39 8.95 67.19 31.86
C THR A 39 9.53 66.21 32.87
N CYS A 40 10.82 65.99 32.70
CA CYS A 40 11.88 65.76 33.66
C CYS A 40 11.79 64.60 34.71
N ALA A 41 12.63 63.59 34.51
CA ALA A 41 13.63 63.20 35.50
C ALA A 41 14.55 62.09 34.96
N LEU A 42 15.71 62.46 34.47
CA LEU A 42 16.92 61.65 34.43
C LEU A 42 17.40 61.52 35.89
N THR A 43 17.45 60.30 36.43
CA THR A 43 18.42 59.85 37.49
C THR A 43 18.09 58.55 38.21
N VAL A 44 17.33 57.63 37.65
CA VAL A 44 17.12 56.28 38.26
C VAL A 44 17.33 55.13 37.27
N ARG A 45 18.09 55.34 36.22
CA ARG A 45 18.29 54.32 35.18
C ARG A 45 19.56 53.46 35.27
N ALA A 46 20.42 53.67 36.28
CA ALA A 46 21.68 52.90 36.36
C ALA A 46 21.65 51.70 37.34
N ALA A 47 20.68 51.59 38.26
CA ALA A 47 20.63 50.51 39.22
C ALA A 47 19.68 49.35 38.88
N LEU A 48 18.80 49.54 37.90
CA LEU A 48 17.83 48.50 37.44
C LEU A 48 18.30 47.71 36.21
N MET A 49 19.36 48.15 35.57
CA MET A 49 19.92 47.41 34.39
C MET A 49 20.90 46.30 34.79
N LEU A 50 21.45 46.27 36.01
CA LEU A 50 22.36 45.21 36.43
C LEU A 50 21.64 44.03 37.08
N ALA A 51 20.38 44.17 37.53
CA ALA A 51 19.56 43.07 38.04
C ALA A 51 18.74 42.37 36.98
N ALA A 52 18.59 42.97 35.78
CA ALA A 52 17.91 42.31 34.65
C ALA A 52 18.84 41.44 33.78
N MET A 53 20.14 41.54 33.90
CA MET A 53 21.10 40.71 33.14
C MET A 53 21.49 39.39 33.83
N THR A 54 21.13 39.17 35.09
CA THR A 54 21.39 37.90 35.79
C THR A 54 20.18 36.98 35.93
N GLY A 55 18.99 37.41 35.49
CA GLY A 55 17.74 36.64 35.52
C GLY A 55 17.30 36.01 34.19
N LEU A 56 18.04 36.20 33.08
CA LEU A 56 17.76 35.60 31.78
C LEU A 56 18.71 34.45 31.45
N LEU A 57 19.06 33.66 32.50
CA LEU A 57 19.69 32.38 32.29
C LEU A 57 18.63 31.29 32.18
N PHE A 58 18.37 30.90 30.92
CA PHE A 58 17.95 29.57 30.51
C PHE A 58 16.62 29.02 31.04
N PHE A 59 15.51 29.49 30.44
CA PHE A 59 14.50 28.59 29.94
C PHE A 59 14.58 28.54 28.39
N ALA A 60 15.71 28.07 27.87
CA ALA A 60 15.65 27.41 26.60
C ALA A 60 14.78 26.16 26.86
N PRO A 61 13.66 25.95 26.12
CA PRO A 61 12.98 24.67 26.19
C PRO A 61 14.06 23.61 25.95
N PRO A 62 14.03 22.47 26.67
CA PRO A 62 14.95 21.39 26.38
C PRO A 62 14.79 21.11 24.90
N CYS A 63 15.83 21.38 24.12
CA CYS A 63 15.97 20.83 22.81
C CYS A 63 16.02 19.32 23.06
N TRP A 64 14.88 18.65 22.98
CA TRP A 64 14.85 17.21 22.96
C TRP A 64 15.64 16.83 21.70
N ALA A 65 16.91 16.57 21.90
CA ALA A 65 17.69 15.87 20.93
C ALA A 65 16.89 14.59 20.65
N ALA A 66 16.44 14.42 19.40
CA ALA A 66 15.77 13.18 19.01
C ALA A 66 16.64 12.03 19.50
N GLU A 67 16.05 11.10 20.27
CA GLU A 67 16.81 9.95 20.73
C GLU A 67 17.47 9.27 19.53
N PRO A 68 18.75 8.86 19.65
CA PRO A 68 19.43 8.24 18.54
C PRO A 68 18.67 6.95 18.15
N LEU A 69 18.43 6.78 16.85
CA LEU A 69 17.81 5.56 16.35
C LEU A 69 18.58 4.33 16.81
N LEU A 70 17.87 3.22 17.00
CA LEU A 70 18.49 1.94 17.31
C LEU A 70 19.62 1.60 16.33
N ALA A 71 20.59 0.80 16.82
CA ALA A 71 21.76 0.38 16.06
C ALA A 71 21.33 -0.33 14.74
N PRO A 72 22.01 -0.07 13.61
CA PRO A 72 21.61 -0.59 12.30
C PRO A 72 21.76 -2.11 12.16
N GLU A 73 22.56 -2.77 13.02
CA GLU A 73 22.79 -4.22 12.98
C GLU A 73 21.63 -5.02 13.58
N ARG A 74 20.66 -4.36 14.21
CA ARG A 74 19.49 -5.06 14.76
C ARG A 74 18.62 -5.64 13.64
N SER A 75 17.99 -6.79 13.92
CA SER A 75 17.01 -7.34 12.99
C SER A 75 15.78 -6.45 12.91
N ILE A 76 15.17 -6.35 11.71
CA ILE A 76 13.96 -5.55 11.47
C ILE A 76 12.85 -5.94 12.46
N GLY A 77 12.62 -7.25 12.68
CA GLY A 77 11.59 -7.72 13.62
C GLY A 77 11.81 -7.20 15.04
N ALA A 78 13.03 -7.30 15.57
CA ALA A 78 13.34 -6.81 16.90
C ALA A 78 13.20 -5.28 17.03
N VAL A 79 13.43 -4.53 15.96
CA VAL A 79 13.24 -3.07 15.93
C VAL A 79 11.75 -2.72 15.90
N VAL A 80 10.96 -3.44 15.10
CA VAL A 80 9.50 -3.27 15.08
C VAL A 80 8.93 -3.51 16.48
N ASP A 81 9.28 -4.63 17.10
CA ASP A 81 8.80 -4.97 18.44
C ASP A 81 9.20 -3.91 19.47
N HIS A 82 10.44 -3.46 19.44
CA HIS A 82 10.94 -2.45 20.37
C HIS A 82 10.10 -1.15 20.32
N TYR A 83 9.96 -0.54 19.15
CA TYR A 83 9.26 0.75 19.06
C TYR A 83 7.74 0.63 19.25
N LEU A 84 7.14 -0.48 18.85
CA LEU A 84 5.71 -0.71 19.10
C LEU A 84 5.46 -0.93 20.60
N ASP A 85 6.29 -1.72 21.28
CA ASP A 85 6.15 -2.01 22.71
C ASP A 85 6.45 -0.79 23.58
N GLU A 86 7.43 0.04 23.25
CA GLU A 86 7.67 1.30 23.94
C GLU A 86 6.44 2.22 23.90
N LYS A 87 5.81 2.34 22.74
CA LYS A 87 4.60 3.16 22.61
C LYS A 87 3.40 2.58 23.36
N LEU A 88 3.24 1.26 23.34
CA LEU A 88 2.22 0.57 24.11
C LEU A 88 2.44 0.80 25.62
N LYS A 89 3.66 0.66 26.08
CA LYS A 89 4.04 0.92 27.48
C LYS A 89 3.76 2.38 27.87
N ALA A 90 4.11 3.33 27.02
CA ALA A 90 3.83 4.75 27.25
C ALA A 90 2.33 5.04 27.30
N ALA A 91 1.51 4.31 26.53
CA ALA A 91 0.05 4.42 26.54
C ALA A 91 -0.62 3.61 27.66
N GLY A 92 0.13 2.84 28.45
CA GLY A 92 -0.44 1.95 29.50
C GLY A 92 -1.28 0.81 28.93
N VAL A 93 -1.03 0.38 27.69
CA VAL A 93 -1.77 -0.66 26.98
C VAL A 93 -0.91 -1.93 26.91
N SER A 94 -1.48 -3.06 27.32
CA SER A 94 -0.85 -4.37 27.10
C SER A 94 -1.19 -4.88 25.70
N PRO A 95 -0.23 -5.46 24.94
CA PRO A 95 -0.52 -6.06 23.67
C PRO A 95 -1.40 -7.32 23.82
N ALA A 96 -2.13 -7.65 22.77
CA ALA A 96 -2.78 -8.96 22.65
C ALA A 96 -1.73 -10.08 22.72
N PRO A 97 -2.08 -11.26 23.26
CA PRO A 97 -1.17 -12.41 23.28
C PRO A 97 -0.83 -12.85 21.85
N ALA A 98 0.19 -13.70 21.70
CA ALA A 98 0.47 -14.34 20.43
C ALA A 98 -0.76 -15.12 19.93
N ALA A 99 -1.01 -15.08 18.63
CA ALA A 99 -2.00 -15.93 17.99
C ALA A 99 -1.57 -17.40 18.08
N ASP A 100 -2.53 -18.32 17.94
CA ASP A 100 -2.21 -19.73 17.85
C ASP A 100 -1.39 -20.05 16.59
N GLU A 101 -0.68 -21.16 16.63
CA GLU A 101 0.26 -21.57 15.59
C GLU A 101 -0.39 -21.75 14.21
N ALA A 102 -1.62 -22.23 14.16
CA ALA A 102 -2.35 -22.41 12.90
C ALA A 102 -2.71 -21.07 12.28
N THR A 103 -3.14 -20.09 13.09
CA THR A 103 -3.39 -18.71 12.68
C THR A 103 -2.12 -18.05 12.16
N VAL A 104 -0.99 -18.20 12.86
CA VAL A 104 0.30 -17.65 12.41
C VAL A 104 0.74 -18.28 11.08
N ALA A 105 0.63 -19.61 10.93
CA ALA A 105 0.95 -20.27 9.68
C ALA A 105 0.08 -19.75 8.52
N ARG A 106 -1.24 -19.69 8.72
CA ARG A 106 -2.19 -19.20 7.71
C ARG A 106 -1.85 -17.76 7.30
N ARG A 107 -1.55 -16.88 8.25
CA ARG A 107 -1.17 -15.48 8.00
C ARG A 107 0.11 -15.39 7.17
N LEU A 108 1.14 -16.17 7.51
CA LEU A 108 2.40 -16.19 6.76
C LEU A 108 2.22 -16.68 5.31
N TYR A 109 1.42 -17.76 5.10
CA TYR A 109 1.12 -18.22 3.75
C TYR A 109 0.38 -17.18 2.93
N LEU A 110 -0.63 -16.52 3.50
CA LEU A 110 -1.38 -15.47 2.82
C LEU A 110 -0.51 -14.25 2.48
N ASP A 111 0.31 -13.79 3.41
CA ASP A 111 1.11 -12.58 3.24
C ASP A 111 2.38 -12.76 2.41
N LEU A 112 2.96 -13.96 2.41
CA LEU A 112 4.19 -14.23 1.67
C LEU A 112 3.96 -14.88 0.31
N VAL A 113 2.98 -15.80 0.20
CA VAL A 113 2.74 -16.54 -1.05
C VAL A 113 1.33 -16.41 -1.61
N GLY A 114 0.47 -15.61 -0.95
CA GLY A 114 -0.84 -15.21 -1.49
C GLY A 114 -1.89 -16.32 -1.50
N ARG A 115 -1.77 -17.36 -0.67
CA ARG A 115 -2.72 -18.44 -0.54
C ARG A 115 -2.80 -18.98 0.88
N ILE A 116 -3.85 -19.72 1.19
CA ILE A 116 -3.89 -20.54 2.41
C ILE A 116 -2.89 -21.70 2.32
N PRO A 117 -2.34 -22.19 3.44
CA PRO A 117 -1.61 -23.46 3.46
C PRO A 117 -2.55 -24.61 3.13
N THR A 118 -2.01 -25.70 2.58
CA THR A 118 -2.71 -26.99 2.54
C THR A 118 -2.84 -27.57 3.95
N ALA A 119 -3.76 -28.50 4.16
CA ALA A 119 -3.91 -29.18 5.45
C ALA A 119 -2.59 -29.82 5.94
N SER A 120 -1.81 -30.40 5.03
CA SER A 120 -0.51 -31.00 5.37
C SER A 120 0.55 -29.95 5.75
N GLU A 121 0.61 -28.82 5.07
CA GLU A 121 1.52 -27.71 5.41
C GLU A 121 1.18 -27.11 6.77
N ALA A 122 -0.12 -26.84 7.03
CA ALA A 122 -0.57 -26.30 8.31
C ALA A 122 -0.28 -27.27 9.47
N ARG A 123 -0.64 -28.55 9.34
CA ARG A 123 -0.37 -29.57 10.36
C ARG A 123 1.12 -29.76 10.62
N ARG A 124 1.95 -29.78 9.56
CA ARG A 124 3.41 -29.85 9.70
C ARG A 124 3.94 -28.73 10.57
N TYR A 125 3.52 -27.50 10.31
CA TYR A 125 3.96 -26.34 11.10
C TYR A 125 3.47 -26.41 12.55
N VAL A 126 2.20 -26.72 12.78
CA VAL A 126 1.64 -26.83 14.13
C VAL A 126 2.31 -27.95 14.93
N ALA A 127 2.61 -29.07 14.31
CA ALA A 127 3.27 -30.22 14.96
C ALA A 127 4.77 -29.99 15.23
N ALA A 128 5.40 -29.05 14.53
CA ALA A 128 6.82 -28.72 14.70
C ALA A 128 7.08 -28.15 16.10
N LYS A 129 8.13 -28.64 16.79
CA LYS A 129 8.48 -28.25 18.16
C LYS A 129 9.72 -27.36 18.24
N GLU A 130 10.37 -27.13 17.13
CA GLU A 130 11.57 -26.33 17.03
C GLU A 130 11.25 -24.85 17.33
N SER A 131 12.09 -24.22 18.15
CA SER A 131 11.89 -22.81 18.55
C SER A 131 12.04 -21.83 17.40
N ASP A 132 12.75 -22.21 16.33
CA ASP A 132 13.01 -21.40 15.15
C ASP A 132 12.06 -21.73 13.96
N LYS A 133 11.02 -22.54 14.19
CA LYS A 133 10.08 -22.99 13.13
C LYS A 133 9.45 -21.83 12.37
N ARG A 134 9.13 -20.71 13.05
CA ARG A 134 8.57 -19.51 12.39
C ARG A 134 9.58 -18.87 11.44
N ALA A 135 10.82 -18.72 11.86
CA ALA A 135 11.89 -18.19 11.01
C ALA A 135 12.14 -19.07 9.79
N ARG A 136 12.21 -20.40 9.99
CA ARG A 136 12.36 -21.35 8.88
C ARG A 136 11.20 -21.31 7.91
N LEU A 137 9.95 -21.21 8.38
CA LEU A 137 8.80 -21.07 7.50
C LEU A 137 8.85 -19.76 6.70
N ILE A 138 9.21 -18.64 7.33
CA ILE A 138 9.39 -17.36 6.65
C ILE A 138 10.44 -17.49 5.53
N ASP A 139 11.58 -18.12 5.81
CA ASP A 139 12.63 -18.31 4.83
C ASP A 139 12.20 -19.25 3.69
N GLU A 140 11.51 -20.36 4.00
CA GLU A 140 10.96 -21.29 3.00
C GLU A 140 9.99 -20.56 2.06
N LEU A 141 9.02 -19.81 2.61
CA LEU A 141 8.02 -19.11 1.83
C LEU A 141 8.61 -17.96 1.01
N ALA A 142 9.49 -17.15 1.60
CA ALA A 142 10.14 -16.04 0.91
C ALA A 142 11.11 -16.49 -0.20
N GLY A 143 11.68 -17.70 -0.08
CA GLY A 143 12.51 -18.32 -1.12
C GLY A 143 11.71 -19.04 -2.22
N SER A 144 10.38 -19.10 -2.11
CA SER A 144 9.53 -19.85 -3.04
C SER A 144 9.15 -19.04 -4.29
N VAL A 145 8.78 -19.74 -5.35
CA VAL A 145 8.19 -19.12 -6.56
C VAL A 145 6.86 -18.43 -6.22
N GLY A 146 6.11 -18.94 -5.25
CA GLY A 146 4.89 -18.33 -4.75
C GLY A 146 5.09 -16.92 -4.25
N PHE A 147 6.20 -16.63 -3.59
CA PHE A 147 6.56 -15.28 -3.15
C PHE A 147 6.65 -14.29 -4.32
N ALA A 148 7.33 -14.68 -5.40
CA ALA A 148 7.45 -13.82 -6.58
C ALA A 148 6.08 -13.57 -7.24
N HIS A 149 5.24 -14.59 -7.37
CA HIS A 149 3.89 -14.45 -7.94
C HIS A 149 2.98 -13.57 -7.09
N HIS A 150 2.99 -13.75 -5.77
CA HIS A 150 2.18 -12.95 -4.87
C HIS A 150 2.60 -11.48 -4.89
N ASN A 151 3.90 -11.20 -4.73
CA ASN A 151 4.38 -9.83 -4.76
C ASN A 151 4.20 -9.18 -6.13
N ALA A 152 4.32 -9.92 -7.24
CA ALA A 152 3.98 -9.39 -8.56
C ALA A 152 2.53 -8.94 -8.65
N ASN A 153 1.57 -9.68 -8.08
CA ASN A 153 0.16 -9.28 -8.04
C ASN A 153 -0.06 -8.03 -7.16
N GLU A 154 0.55 -8.00 -5.96
CA GLU A 154 0.42 -6.88 -5.02
C GLU A 154 1.00 -5.58 -5.58
N PHE A 155 2.18 -5.65 -6.23
CA PHE A 155 2.80 -4.48 -6.84
C PHE A 155 2.12 -4.08 -8.16
N ASP A 156 1.52 -5.00 -8.91
CA ASP A 156 0.70 -4.67 -10.08
C ASP A 156 -0.49 -3.80 -9.66
N ARG A 157 -1.16 -4.18 -8.57
CA ARG A 157 -2.24 -3.40 -7.96
C ARG A 157 -1.75 -2.05 -7.41
N LEU A 158 -0.59 -2.01 -6.73
CA LEU A 158 0.02 -0.77 -6.24
C LEU A 158 0.30 0.20 -7.39
N LEU A 159 0.90 -0.27 -8.47
CA LEU A 159 1.28 0.55 -9.63
C LEU A 159 0.08 0.95 -10.50
N ALA A 160 -1.03 0.22 -10.43
CA ALA A 160 -2.29 0.63 -11.06
C ALA A 160 -2.90 1.88 -10.41
N TYR A 161 -2.67 2.09 -9.12
CA TYR A 161 -3.07 3.25 -8.32
C TYR A 161 -4.47 3.79 -8.64
N GLY A 162 -5.50 2.95 -8.41
CA GLY A 162 -6.90 3.36 -8.63
C GLY A 162 -7.31 3.58 -10.08
N ASN A 163 -6.47 3.22 -11.05
CA ASN A 163 -6.80 3.24 -12.47
C ASN A 163 -7.20 1.82 -12.95
N PRO A 164 -8.50 1.50 -13.07
CA PRO A 164 -8.96 0.18 -13.50
C PRO A 164 -8.54 -0.16 -14.93
N GLY A 165 -8.23 0.85 -15.75
CA GLY A 165 -7.74 0.71 -17.12
C GLY A 165 -6.22 0.63 -17.26
N ALA A 166 -5.47 0.67 -16.15
CA ALA A 166 -4.03 0.54 -16.20
C ALA A 166 -3.63 -0.83 -16.78
N PRO A 167 -2.65 -0.87 -17.70
CA PRO A 167 -2.14 -2.14 -18.18
C PRO A 167 -1.44 -2.88 -17.05
N SER A 168 -1.60 -4.20 -17.02
CA SER A 168 -0.89 -5.03 -16.06
C SER A 168 0.61 -5.03 -16.35
N LEU A 169 1.39 -4.71 -15.34
CA LEU A 169 2.85 -4.80 -15.32
C LEU A 169 3.33 -6.14 -14.74
N ARG A 170 2.39 -7.06 -14.48
CA ARG A 170 2.67 -8.33 -13.83
C ARG A 170 3.79 -9.16 -14.48
N PRO A 171 3.92 -9.27 -15.82
CA PRO A 171 5.05 -9.99 -16.42
C PRO A 171 6.41 -9.41 -16.00
N TYR A 172 6.54 -8.08 -16.02
CA TYR A 172 7.75 -7.38 -15.55
C TYR A 172 7.98 -7.59 -14.05
N LEU A 173 6.95 -7.41 -13.24
CA LEU A 173 7.04 -7.56 -11.79
C LEU A 173 7.41 -8.98 -11.38
N LEU A 174 6.86 -9.99 -12.07
CA LEU A 174 7.22 -11.39 -11.82
C LEU A 174 8.70 -11.66 -12.11
N ALA A 175 9.23 -11.15 -13.22
CA ALA A 175 10.66 -11.24 -13.53
C ALA A 175 11.49 -10.49 -12.47
N ALA A 176 11.07 -9.28 -12.11
CA ALA A 176 11.77 -8.46 -11.11
C ALA A 176 11.85 -9.16 -9.74
N PHE A 177 10.76 -9.76 -9.26
CA PHE A 177 10.78 -10.49 -7.98
C PHE A 177 11.54 -11.81 -8.05
N LYS A 178 11.51 -12.52 -9.17
CA LYS A 178 12.35 -13.72 -9.37
C LYS A 178 13.85 -13.41 -9.37
N GLU A 179 14.22 -12.28 -9.94
CA GLU A 179 15.60 -11.80 -10.00
C GLU A 179 16.01 -10.99 -8.77
N GLN A 180 15.09 -10.79 -7.82
CA GLN A 180 15.31 -9.96 -6.63
C GLN A 180 15.80 -8.55 -6.97
N ARG A 181 15.22 -7.94 -8.03
CA ARG A 181 15.59 -6.57 -8.45
C ARG A 181 15.28 -5.59 -7.32
N PRO A 182 16.23 -4.72 -6.94
CA PRO A 182 16.02 -3.72 -5.91
C PRO A 182 15.02 -2.63 -6.37
N TRP A 183 14.33 -2.01 -5.40
CA TRP A 183 13.24 -1.07 -5.70
C TRP A 183 13.68 0.19 -6.46
N ASP A 184 14.86 0.71 -6.19
CA ASP A 184 15.43 1.86 -6.92
C ASP A 184 15.71 1.52 -8.39
N ARG A 185 16.18 0.30 -8.68
CA ARG A 185 16.31 -0.20 -10.05
C ARG A 185 14.94 -0.35 -10.71
N MET A 186 13.97 -0.95 -10.03
CA MET A 186 12.60 -1.08 -10.55
C MET A 186 11.98 0.30 -10.84
N PHE A 187 12.19 1.29 -9.98
CA PHE A 187 11.76 2.67 -10.23
C PHE A 187 12.36 3.25 -11.51
N ARG A 188 13.66 3.10 -11.72
CA ARG A 188 14.33 3.55 -12.96
C ARG A 188 13.76 2.84 -14.19
N GLU A 189 13.61 1.53 -14.13
CA GLU A 189 13.04 0.73 -15.23
C GLU A 189 11.60 1.14 -15.56
N LEU A 190 10.76 1.39 -14.55
CA LEU A 190 9.39 1.88 -14.73
C LEU A 190 9.34 3.28 -15.37
N LEU A 191 10.33 4.13 -15.12
CA LEU A 191 10.51 5.41 -15.81
C LEU A 191 11.07 5.27 -17.23
N GLY A 192 11.36 4.05 -17.70
CA GLY A 192 11.95 3.81 -19.01
C GLY A 192 13.46 4.14 -19.07
N LEU A 193 14.15 4.01 -17.94
CA LEU A 193 15.59 4.23 -17.79
C LEU A 193 16.30 2.88 -17.64
N GLY A 194 16.32 2.11 -18.70
CA GLY A 194 16.91 0.77 -18.72
C GLY A 194 16.23 -0.10 -19.77
N ALA A 195 16.90 -1.17 -20.15
CA ALA A 195 16.33 -2.15 -21.07
C ALA A 195 15.82 -3.36 -20.26
N ALA A 196 14.52 -3.57 -20.25
CA ALA A 196 13.91 -4.79 -19.75
C ALA A 196 12.95 -5.35 -20.81
N PRO A 197 13.04 -6.64 -21.14
CA PRO A 197 12.25 -7.23 -22.24
C PRO A 197 10.73 -7.18 -21.96
N GLU A 198 10.35 -7.09 -20.69
CA GLU A 198 8.95 -7.05 -20.25
C GLU A 198 8.31 -5.65 -20.35
N LYS A 199 9.04 -4.67 -20.86
CA LYS A 199 8.57 -3.29 -21.13
C LYS A 199 7.96 -2.57 -19.90
N PRO A 200 8.70 -2.39 -18.81
CA PRO A 200 8.24 -1.68 -17.62
C PRO A 200 7.84 -0.22 -17.89
N GLU A 201 8.45 0.41 -18.92
CA GLU A 201 8.11 1.77 -19.37
C GLU A 201 6.65 1.91 -19.82
N THR A 202 5.92 0.83 -19.96
CA THR A 202 4.46 0.82 -20.16
C THR A 202 3.74 1.56 -19.02
N PHE A 203 4.34 1.61 -17.82
CA PHE A 203 3.86 2.43 -16.71
C PHE A 203 3.70 3.90 -17.11
N VAL A 204 4.70 4.48 -17.76
CA VAL A 204 4.66 5.87 -18.27
C VAL A 204 3.86 5.94 -19.56
N LEU A 205 4.14 5.07 -20.53
CA LEU A 205 3.53 5.10 -21.87
C LEU A 205 2.01 5.21 -21.84
N LYS A 206 1.36 4.43 -20.97
CA LYS A 206 -0.11 4.41 -20.89
C LYS A 206 -0.73 5.58 -20.15
N ARG A 207 0.11 6.41 -19.54
CA ARG A 207 -0.29 7.64 -18.85
C ARG A 207 0.08 8.92 -19.62
N LEU A 208 0.80 8.82 -20.75
CA LEU A 208 1.20 10.00 -21.54
C LEU A 208 0.02 10.83 -22.06
N GLY A 209 -1.15 10.20 -22.25
CA GLY A 209 -2.37 10.89 -22.65
C GLY A 209 -3.00 11.75 -21.55
N ASP A 210 -2.59 11.55 -20.29
CA ASP A 210 -3.03 12.32 -19.11
C ASP A 210 -1.79 12.58 -18.22
N GLN A 211 -1.08 13.65 -18.52
CA GLN A 211 0.14 14.02 -17.80
C GLN A 211 -0.15 14.45 -16.35
N ASP A 212 -1.36 14.93 -16.08
CA ASP A 212 -1.81 15.30 -14.72
C ASP A 212 -1.91 14.03 -13.87
N ALA A 213 -2.55 12.97 -14.41
CA ALA A 213 -2.60 11.67 -13.76
C ALA A 213 -1.21 11.07 -13.57
N LEU A 214 -0.32 11.20 -14.55
CA LEU A 214 1.06 10.70 -14.45
C LEU A 214 1.83 11.39 -13.32
N ALA A 215 1.78 12.72 -13.23
CA ALA A 215 2.44 13.47 -12.16
C ALA A 215 1.89 13.09 -10.77
N ARG A 216 0.56 12.97 -10.64
CA ARG A 216 -0.13 12.54 -9.43
C ARG A 216 0.27 11.13 -9.03
N ASP A 217 0.17 10.16 -9.94
CA ASP A 217 0.41 8.74 -9.67
C ASP A 217 1.87 8.51 -9.26
N VAL A 218 2.83 9.14 -9.96
CA VAL A 218 4.25 9.06 -9.61
C VAL A 218 4.50 9.65 -8.22
N SER A 219 3.93 10.84 -7.93
CA SER A 219 4.11 11.49 -6.63
C SER A 219 3.49 10.67 -5.49
N SER A 220 2.31 10.12 -5.69
CA SER A 220 1.62 9.31 -4.68
C SER A 220 2.28 7.96 -4.46
N VAL A 221 2.58 7.23 -5.53
CA VAL A 221 3.10 5.86 -5.43
C VAL A 221 4.54 5.84 -4.90
N PHE A 222 5.43 6.65 -5.50
CA PHE A 222 6.85 6.57 -5.18
C PHE A 222 7.28 7.49 -4.04
N PHE A 223 6.54 8.55 -3.77
CA PHE A 223 6.94 9.55 -2.78
C PHE A 223 5.92 9.76 -1.66
N GLY A 224 4.79 9.02 -1.69
CA GLY A 224 3.77 9.07 -0.65
C GLY A 224 3.09 10.43 -0.50
N LEU A 225 3.04 11.23 -1.57
CA LEU A 225 2.46 12.57 -1.53
C LEU A 225 1.50 12.80 -2.69
N ASN A 226 0.22 12.96 -2.38
CA ASN A 226 -0.79 13.34 -3.36
C ASN A 226 -0.74 14.85 -3.61
N ILE A 227 -0.34 15.22 -4.81
CA ILE A 227 -0.19 16.64 -5.21
C ILE A 227 -1.39 17.19 -5.96
N THR A 228 -2.48 16.43 -6.10
CA THR A 228 -3.64 16.81 -6.92
C THR A 228 -4.23 18.17 -6.52
N CYS A 229 -4.33 18.46 -5.22
CA CYS A 229 -4.85 19.74 -4.76
C CYS A 229 -4.01 20.94 -5.22
N ALA A 230 -2.70 20.74 -5.38
CA ALA A 230 -1.78 21.77 -5.83
C ALA A 230 -1.94 22.14 -7.32
N GLN A 231 -2.71 21.38 -8.10
CA GLN A 231 -3.02 21.72 -9.49
C GLN A 231 -3.80 23.03 -9.63
N CYS A 232 -4.79 23.24 -8.77
CA CYS A 232 -5.70 24.40 -8.89
C CYS A 232 -5.43 25.49 -7.85
N HIS A 233 -4.89 25.14 -6.69
CA HIS A 233 -4.63 26.06 -5.58
C HIS A 233 -3.51 25.49 -4.68
N GLN A 234 -3.02 26.28 -3.74
CA GLN A 234 -2.12 25.83 -2.70
C GLN A 234 -2.72 24.63 -1.95
N HIS A 235 -1.91 23.62 -1.65
CA HIS A 235 -2.38 22.44 -0.93
C HIS A 235 -3.00 22.82 0.42
N PRO A 236 -4.18 22.27 0.78
CA PRO A 236 -4.93 22.75 1.96
C PRO A 236 -4.18 22.52 3.29
N TYR A 237 -3.35 21.50 3.37
CA TYR A 237 -2.60 21.15 4.59
C TYR A 237 -1.10 21.46 4.50
N ILE A 238 -0.55 21.73 3.33
CA ILE A 238 0.88 21.94 3.13
C ILE A 238 1.08 23.31 2.49
N ALA A 239 1.31 24.32 3.31
CA ALA A 239 1.44 25.70 2.85
C ALA A 239 2.55 25.91 1.82
N SER A 240 3.63 25.14 1.87
CA SER A 240 4.73 25.20 0.91
C SER A 240 4.42 24.54 -0.43
N LEU A 241 3.42 23.66 -0.52
CA LEU A 241 3.08 22.93 -1.74
C LEU A 241 2.14 23.77 -2.63
N THR A 242 2.76 24.58 -3.50
CA THR A 242 2.08 25.46 -4.45
C THR A 242 1.87 24.80 -5.81
N GLN A 243 1.20 25.51 -6.73
CA GLN A 243 1.00 25.04 -8.11
C GLN A 243 2.33 24.73 -8.84
N ASP A 244 3.42 25.44 -8.49
CA ASP A 244 4.74 25.19 -9.07
C ASP A 244 5.19 23.73 -8.89
N TYR A 245 4.88 23.11 -7.75
CA TYR A 245 5.21 21.70 -7.50
C TYR A 245 4.43 20.74 -8.39
N PHE A 246 3.13 21.00 -8.62
CA PHE A 246 2.33 20.15 -9.49
C PHE A 246 2.83 20.20 -10.93
N PHE A 247 2.94 21.43 -11.47
CA PHE A 247 3.42 21.64 -12.84
C PHE A 247 4.90 21.28 -12.99
N GLY A 248 5.69 21.45 -11.92
CA GLY A 248 7.09 21.05 -11.88
C GLY A 248 7.27 19.54 -11.96
N MET A 249 6.46 18.74 -11.23
CA MET A 249 6.47 17.28 -11.35
C MET A 249 5.97 16.81 -12.71
N GLN A 250 4.93 17.46 -13.27
CA GLN A 250 4.45 17.17 -14.62
C GLN A 250 5.55 17.42 -15.69
N ALA A 251 6.34 18.47 -15.51
CA ALA A 251 7.39 18.85 -16.45
C ALA A 251 8.47 17.79 -16.65
N PHE A 252 8.70 16.89 -15.69
CA PHE A 252 9.62 15.77 -15.88
C PHE A 252 9.19 14.81 -16.99
N PHE A 253 7.93 14.84 -17.38
CA PHE A 253 7.37 13.98 -18.44
C PHE A 253 7.04 14.75 -19.73
N ALA A 254 7.24 16.07 -19.75
CA ALA A 254 6.83 16.93 -20.88
C ALA A 254 7.53 16.59 -22.22
N ARG A 255 8.70 15.95 -22.16
CA ARG A 255 9.45 15.50 -23.36
C ARG A 255 9.22 14.04 -23.71
N SER A 256 8.47 13.31 -22.90
CA SER A 256 8.21 11.88 -23.12
C SER A 256 7.18 11.68 -24.22
N GLN A 257 7.47 10.76 -25.13
CA GLN A 257 6.62 10.45 -26.28
C GLN A 257 6.55 8.95 -26.54
N ASP A 258 5.38 8.47 -26.97
CA ASP A 258 5.23 7.13 -27.54
C ASP A 258 5.76 7.13 -28.98
N PHE A 259 6.75 6.29 -29.25
CA PHE A 259 7.24 6.01 -30.60
C PHE A 259 7.07 4.51 -30.90
N GLN A 260 6.00 4.17 -31.60
CA GLN A 260 5.73 2.79 -32.00
C GLN A 260 5.75 1.78 -30.82
N GLY A 261 5.19 2.18 -29.67
CA GLY A 261 5.15 1.39 -28.45
C GLY A 261 6.47 1.38 -27.65
N ASN A 262 7.38 2.31 -27.93
CA ASN A 262 8.60 2.54 -27.18
C ASN A 262 8.56 3.95 -26.56
N LEU A 263 9.00 4.08 -25.33
CA LEU A 263 9.08 5.36 -24.66
C LEU A 263 10.38 6.07 -25.07
N ILE A 264 10.24 7.18 -25.77
CA ILE A 264 11.36 8.04 -26.14
C ILE A 264 11.31 9.37 -25.37
N GLU A 265 12.43 10.07 -25.35
CA GLU A 265 12.54 11.45 -24.88
C GLU A 265 12.85 12.35 -26.08
N ARG A 266 12.11 13.44 -26.24
CA ARG A 266 12.33 14.42 -27.30
C ARG A 266 13.49 15.33 -26.95
N GLN A 267 14.30 15.67 -27.95
CA GLN A 267 15.36 16.67 -27.83
C GLN A 267 14.78 18.07 -27.68
N ALA A 268 13.80 18.41 -28.52
CA ALA A 268 13.13 19.69 -28.51
C ALA A 268 11.84 19.66 -27.68
N ALA A 269 11.58 20.74 -26.96
CA ALA A 269 10.31 20.95 -26.25
C ALA A 269 9.85 22.40 -26.45
N LEU A 270 8.53 22.56 -26.45
CA LEU A 270 7.94 23.90 -26.44
C LEU A 270 7.97 24.45 -25.01
N PRO A 271 8.27 25.75 -24.82
CA PRO A 271 8.12 26.40 -23.54
C PRO A 271 6.67 26.27 -23.06
N ALA A 272 6.49 25.75 -21.87
CA ALA A 272 5.18 25.61 -21.24
C ALA A 272 4.97 26.69 -20.16
N THR A 273 3.75 27.19 -20.05
CA THR A 273 3.36 28.11 -18.98
C THR A 273 2.05 27.63 -18.36
N TYR A 274 1.79 28.02 -17.14
CA TYR A 274 0.51 27.85 -16.50
C TYR A 274 0.00 29.17 -15.91
N LYS A 275 -1.32 29.28 -15.77
CA LYS A 275 -1.94 30.45 -15.14
C LYS A 275 -2.09 30.20 -13.65
N ALA A 276 -1.32 30.93 -12.86
CA ALA A 276 -1.37 30.83 -11.42
C ALA A 276 -2.69 31.42 -10.86
N LYS A 277 -3.07 31.03 -9.65
CA LYS A 277 -4.30 31.49 -8.98
C LYS A 277 -4.35 33.02 -8.80
N ASP A 278 -3.20 33.66 -8.66
CA ASP A 278 -3.08 35.13 -8.60
C ASP A 278 -3.30 35.82 -9.95
N GLY A 279 -3.58 35.06 -11.01
CA GLY A 279 -3.79 35.56 -12.37
C GLY A 279 -2.50 35.76 -13.17
N THR A 280 -1.32 35.57 -12.58
CA THR A 280 -0.04 35.67 -13.28
C THR A 280 0.19 34.44 -14.15
N THR A 281 0.85 34.65 -15.31
CA THR A 281 1.36 33.53 -16.13
C THR A 281 2.78 33.22 -15.71
N ARG A 282 3.03 31.96 -15.34
CA ARG A 282 4.33 31.47 -14.86
C ARG A 282 4.90 30.41 -15.79
N PRO A 283 6.23 30.35 -15.99
CA PRO A 283 6.86 29.29 -16.74
C PRO A 283 6.79 27.96 -15.96
N VAL A 284 6.63 26.87 -16.68
CA VAL A 284 6.75 25.52 -16.12
C VAL A 284 8.21 25.12 -16.08
N ILE A 285 8.74 24.90 -14.87
CA ILE A 285 10.13 24.46 -14.63
C ILE A 285 10.08 23.11 -13.93
N PRO A 286 10.81 22.08 -14.40
CA PRO A 286 10.87 20.81 -13.68
C PRO A 286 11.33 21.02 -12.24
N MET A 287 10.47 20.64 -11.29
CA MET A 287 10.69 20.82 -9.86
C MET A 287 10.32 19.56 -9.11
N PHE A 288 11.23 19.05 -8.31
CA PHE A 288 10.98 17.91 -7.44
C PHE A 288 10.24 18.31 -6.17
N LEU A 289 9.69 17.35 -5.45
CA LEU A 289 8.90 17.57 -4.23
C LEU A 289 9.67 18.22 -3.05
N SER A 290 10.99 18.27 -3.15
CA SER A 290 11.86 19.04 -2.22
C SER A 290 12.01 20.53 -2.59
N GLY A 291 11.50 20.92 -3.76
CA GLY A 291 11.68 22.27 -4.30
C GLY A 291 12.94 22.40 -5.19
N GLU A 292 13.72 21.35 -5.35
CA GLU A 292 14.87 21.35 -6.27
C GLU A 292 14.41 21.39 -7.72
N THR A 293 15.00 22.27 -8.50
CA THR A 293 14.63 22.51 -9.91
C THR A 293 15.71 22.00 -10.86
N VAL A 294 15.28 21.62 -12.06
CA VAL A 294 16.19 21.32 -13.17
C VAL A 294 16.22 22.50 -14.13
N ALA A 295 17.38 23.11 -14.29
CA ALA A 295 17.56 24.20 -15.24
C ALA A 295 17.36 23.68 -16.68
N LEU A 296 16.49 24.35 -17.42
CA LEU A 296 16.29 24.12 -18.85
C LEU A 296 17.11 25.15 -19.65
N PRO A 297 17.65 24.76 -20.82
CA PRO A 297 18.28 25.73 -21.73
C PRO A 297 17.30 26.86 -22.07
N ALA A 298 17.77 28.11 -21.99
CA ALA A 298 16.98 29.25 -22.45
C ALA A 298 16.96 29.23 -23.98
N VAL A 299 15.79 29.05 -24.57
CA VAL A 299 15.59 29.03 -26.03
C VAL A 299 14.47 30.00 -26.35
N ASP A 300 14.65 30.79 -27.41
CA ASP A 300 13.60 31.65 -27.94
C ASP A 300 12.39 30.79 -28.38
N ALA A 301 11.18 31.29 -28.18
CA ALA A 301 9.97 30.54 -28.47
C ALA A 301 9.82 30.18 -29.96
N ALA A 302 10.28 31.03 -30.88
CA ALA A 302 10.25 30.75 -32.31
C ALA A 302 11.28 29.71 -32.69
N GLU A 303 12.48 29.76 -32.11
CA GLU A 303 13.52 28.77 -32.30
C GLU A 303 13.10 27.41 -31.72
N ALA A 304 12.54 27.40 -30.51
CA ALA A 304 12.00 26.19 -29.88
C ALA A 304 10.92 25.53 -30.75
N LYS A 305 10.00 26.34 -31.30
CA LYS A 305 8.96 25.86 -32.21
C LYS A 305 9.56 25.27 -33.48
N LYS A 306 10.52 25.95 -34.10
CA LYS A 306 11.21 25.45 -35.31
C LYS A 306 11.90 24.12 -35.05
N ALA A 307 12.67 24.02 -33.97
CA ALA A 307 13.34 22.77 -33.57
C ALA A 307 12.36 21.63 -33.30
N PHE A 308 11.24 21.94 -32.62
CA PHE A 308 10.19 20.97 -32.33
C PHE A 308 9.51 20.46 -33.62
N ASP A 309 9.20 21.35 -34.56
CA ASP A 309 8.58 21.00 -35.83
C ASP A 309 9.52 20.15 -36.71
N GLU A 310 10.83 20.49 -36.74
CA GLU A 310 11.87 19.73 -37.47
C GLU A 310 12.06 18.35 -36.85
N GLU A 311 12.14 18.25 -35.53
CA GLU A 311 12.23 16.96 -34.86
C GLU A 311 10.99 16.11 -35.09
N SER A 312 9.80 16.72 -35.05
CA SER A 312 8.53 16.02 -35.31
C SER A 312 8.50 15.41 -36.71
N LYS A 313 9.02 16.11 -37.72
CA LYS A 313 9.17 15.58 -39.07
C LYS A 313 10.12 14.38 -39.11
N ARG A 314 11.29 14.50 -38.45
CA ARG A 314 12.27 13.40 -38.38
C ARG A 314 11.70 12.17 -37.69
N ILE A 315 11.00 12.36 -36.56
CA ILE A 315 10.33 11.26 -35.85
C ILE A 315 9.27 10.60 -36.73
N ALA A 316 8.49 11.38 -37.49
CA ALA A 316 7.49 10.85 -38.41
C ALA A 316 8.10 10.04 -39.57
N GLU A 317 9.25 10.46 -40.13
CA GLU A 317 9.97 9.67 -41.14
C GLU A 317 10.53 8.37 -40.56
N LEU A 318 11.17 8.42 -39.38
CA LEU A 318 11.63 7.21 -38.70
C LEU A 318 10.49 6.22 -38.41
N ALA A 319 9.31 6.73 -38.05
CA ALA A 319 8.13 5.89 -37.77
C ALA A 319 7.67 5.11 -39.01
N LYS A 320 7.76 5.68 -40.22
CA LYS A 320 7.41 5.00 -41.48
C LYS A 320 8.31 3.78 -41.74
N GLU A 321 9.59 3.87 -41.35
CA GLU A 321 10.55 2.82 -41.59
C GLU A 321 10.72 1.85 -40.42
N TYR A 322 10.18 2.19 -39.24
CA TYR A 322 10.38 1.41 -38.03
C TYR A 322 9.95 -0.07 -38.15
N ALA A 323 8.90 -0.35 -38.91
CA ALA A 323 8.46 -1.72 -39.16
C ALA A 323 9.54 -2.59 -39.80
N LYS A 324 10.40 -1.98 -40.65
CA LYS A 324 11.46 -2.65 -41.42
C LYS A 324 12.76 -2.76 -40.62
N ASN A 325 13.21 -1.68 -40.01
CA ASN A 325 14.57 -1.57 -39.47
C ASN A 325 14.64 -1.49 -37.93
N LYS A 326 13.49 -1.30 -37.25
CA LYS A 326 13.42 -1.14 -35.78
C LYS A 326 14.28 -0.01 -35.21
N THR A 327 14.64 0.98 -36.05
CA THR A 327 15.49 2.10 -35.65
C THR A 327 14.69 3.06 -34.76
N LEU A 328 15.19 3.31 -33.55
CA LEU A 328 14.63 4.31 -32.65
C LEU A 328 15.25 5.69 -32.93
N PRO A 329 14.54 6.77 -32.60
CA PRO A 329 15.15 8.09 -32.55
C PRO A 329 16.39 8.10 -31.62
N PRO A 330 17.40 8.93 -31.90
CA PRO A 330 18.56 9.03 -31.03
C PRO A 330 18.14 9.51 -29.63
N PRO A 331 18.82 9.05 -28.56
CA PRO A 331 18.54 9.50 -27.20
C PRO A 331 18.73 11.01 -27.08
N ALA A 332 17.86 11.67 -26.32
CA ALA A 332 17.98 13.10 -26.04
C ALA A 332 19.16 13.37 -25.11
N GLU A 333 19.84 14.51 -25.33
CA GLU A 333 20.93 14.96 -24.44
C GLU A 333 20.45 15.28 -23.03
N LEU A 334 19.22 15.82 -22.92
CA LEU A 334 18.55 16.08 -21.65
C LEU A 334 17.35 15.14 -21.50
N ASN A 335 17.49 14.12 -20.68
CA ASN A 335 16.41 13.22 -20.30
C ASN A 335 15.83 13.65 -18.94
N LEU A 336 14.62 14.21 -18.95
CA LEU A 336 14.00 14.73 -17.74
C LEU A 336 13.55 13.62 -16.78
N ARG A 337 13.16 12.45 -17.28
CA ARG A 337 12.82 11.27 -16.44
C ARG A 337 14.06 10.76 -15.71
N GLN A 338 15.23 10.83 -16.36
CA GLN A 338 16.50 10.51 -15.71
C GLN A 338 16.82 11.53 -14.60
N ARG A 339 16.60 12.82 -14.84
CA ARG A 339 16.77 13.86 -13.81
C ARG A 339 15.83 13.65 -12.63
N LEU A 340 14.58 13.25 -12.88
CA LEU A 340 13.65 12.86 -11.81
C LEU A 340 14.22 11.72 -10.97
N ALA A 341 14.73 10.66 -11.60
CA ALA A 341 15.29 9.52 -10.88
C ALA A 341 16.55 9.89 -10.09
N GLU A 342 17.43 10.73 -10.65
CA GLU A 342 18.63 11.23 -9.98
C GLU A 342 18.26 12.07 -8.74
N LEU A 343 17.30 12.99 -8.86
CA LEU A 343 16.82 13.80 -7.73
C LEU A 343 16.16 12.92 -6.66
N ALA A 344 15.27 12.02 -7.05
CA ALA A 344 14.56 11.16 -6.12
C ALA A 344 15.48 10.25 -5.28
N LEU A 345 16.58 9.81 -5.88
CA LEU A 345 17.54 8.88 -5.26
C LEU A 345 18.81 9.59 -4.73
N SER A 346 18.84 10.93 -4.77
CA SER A 346 19.90 11.72 -4.15
C SER A 346 19.89 11.58 -2.61
N ASP A 347 21.02 11.86 -1.98
CA ASP A 347 21.12 11.81 -0.51
C ASP A 347 20.10 12.70 0.20
N ALA A 348 19.70 13.82 -0.42
CA ALA A 348 18.71 14.74 0.12
C ALA A 348 17.27 14.20 0.06
N ASN A 349 16.96 13.32 -0.91
CA ASN A 349 15.58 12.95 -1.23
C ASN A 349 15.27 11.46 -1.05
N ARG A 350 16.28 10.58 -1.05
CA ARG A 350 16.12 9.12 -1.00
C ARG A 350 15.32 8.62 0.20
N ASP A 351 15.34 9.35 1.31
CA ASP A 351 14.54 9.02 2.50
C ASP A 351 13.04 9.09 2.20
N ARG A 352 12.57 10.10 1.46
CA ARG A 352 11.17 10.20 1.02
C ARG A 352 10.77 9.01 0.14
N PHE A 353 11.63 8.64 -0.80
CA PHE A 353 11.41 7.48 -1.68
C PHE A 353 11.31 6.17 -0.88
N ALA A 354 12.21 5.96 0.08
CA ALA A 354 12.20 4.79 0.94
C ALA A 354 10.97 4.75 1.86
N ARG A 355 10.66 5.86 2.55
CA ARG A 355 9.52 5.97 3.48
C ARG A 355 8.18 5.63 2.83
N SER A 356 7.97 6.07 1.58
CA SER A 356 6.74 5.78 0.85
C SER A 356 6.48 4.28 0.75
N LEU A 357 7.47 3.51 0.32
CA LEU A 357 7.29 2.08 0.16
C LEU A 357 7.27 1.34 1.51
N VAL A 358 8.15 1.70 2.43
CA VAL A 358 8.17 1.14 3.80
C VAL A 358 6.78 1.27 4.44
N ASN A 359 6.17 2.45 4.40
CA ASN A 359 4.84 2.69 4.95
C ASN A 359 3.75 1.85 4.27
N ARG A 360 3.82 1.67 2.95
CA ARG A 360 2.89 0.84 2.19
C ARG A 360 3.04 -0.65 2.49
N LEU A 361 4.26 -1.15 2.62
CA LEU A 361 4.51 -2.53 3.02
C LEU A 361 4.10 -2.78 4.47
N PHE A 362 4.34 -1.82 5.36
CA PHE A 362 3.86 -1.88 6.73
C PHE A 362 2.32 -1.93 6.76
N HIS A 363 1.63 -1.05 6.02
CA HIS A 363 0.17 -1.09 5.87
C HIS A 363 -0.32 -2.44 5.37
N ARG A 364 0.30 -2.99 4.33
CA ARG A 364 -0.08 -4.29 3.76
C ARG A 364 -0.03 -5.41 4.79
N LEU A 365 1.02 -5.44 5.63
CA LEU A 365 1.27 -6.55 6.56
C LEU A 365 0.58 -6.35 7.92
N TYR A 366 0.45 -5.11 8.39
CA TYR A 366 -0.14 -4.79 9.71
C TYR A 366 -1.56 -4.21 9.62
N GLY A 367 -2.11 -4.05 8.41
CA GLY A 367 -3.46 -3.52 8.18
C GLY A 367 -3.58 -2.00 8.35
N ARG A 368 -2.50 -1.31 8.78
CA ARG A 368 -2.43 0.14 8.90
C ARG A 368 -1.01 0.62 8.67
N GLY A 369 -0.85 1.73 7.96
CA GLY A 369 0.45 2.40 7.80
C GLY A 369 0.86 3.15 9.07
N LEU A 370 2.15 3.40 9.20
CA LEU A 370 2.68 4.29 10.24
C LEU A 370 2.23 5.74 9.98
N VAL A 371 2.03 6.10 8.71
CA VAL A 371 1.35 7.32 8.27
C VAL A 371 0.08 6.92 7.52
N MET A 372 -1.05 7.51 7.88
CA MET A 372 -2.34 7.39 7.20
C MET A 372 -2.88 8.79 6.85
N SER A 373 -3.42 9.04 5.66
CA SER A 373 -3.49 8.12 4.51
C SER A 373 -2.11 7.90 3.87
N LEU A 374 -1.98 6.83 3.08
CA LEU A 374 -0.67 6.38 2.56
C LEU A 374 0.01 7.36 1.59
N ASP A 375 -0.75 8.28 1.03
CA ASP A 375 -0.31 9.31 0.09
C ASP A 375 -0.34 10.74 0.70
N GLN A 376 -0.38 10.83 2.03
CA GLN A 376 -0.37 12.08 2.79
C GLN A 376 0.88 12.16 3.71
N MET A 377 2.05 11.79 3.19
CA MET A 377 3.30 11.80 3.94
C MET A 377 3.96 13.19 3.91
N HIS A 378 3.54 14.05 4.82
CA HIS A 378 4.03 15.43 4.96
C HIS A 378 4.19 15.82 6.43
N ALA A 379 4.84 16.94 6.69
CA ALA A 379 5.20 17.37 8.05
C ALA A 379 3.98 17.56 8.97
N GLU A 380 2.85 17.98 8.41
CA GLU A 380 1.61 18.20 9.17
C GLU A 380 0.84 16.88 9.48
N ASN A 381 1.29 15.77 8.93
CA ASN A 381 0.72 14.44 9.16
C ASN A 381 1.78 13.49 9.70
N ALA A 382 2.03 13.61 10.99
CA ALA A 382 3.08 12.85 11.67
C ALA A 382 2.81 11.34 11.66
N ALA A 383 3.86 10.56 11.53
CA ALA A 383 3.79 9.12 11.68
C ALA A 383 3.39 8.74 13.12
N SER A 384 2.65 7.65 13.27
CA SER A 384 2.31 7.09 14.59
C SER A 384 3.57 6.68 15.37
N HIS A 385 4.61 6.20 14.67
CA HIS A 385 5.90 5.79 15.22
C HIS A 385 7.00 6.36 14.31
N PRO A 386 7.39 7.62 14.49
CA PRO A 386 8.31 8.31 13.59
C PRO A 386 9.71 7.69 13.59
N GLU A 387 10.20 7.22 14.74
CA GLU A 387 11.50 6.57 14.89
C GLU A 387 11.53 5.22 14.17
N LEU A 388 10.47 4.44 14.27
CA LEU A 388 10.33 3.17 13.53
C LEU A 388 10.37 3.40 12.02
N LEU A 389 9.58 4.38 11.53
CA LEU A 389 9.58 4.70 10.10
C LEU A 389 10.96 5.16 9.63
N ALA A 390 11.63 6.00 10.41
CA ALA A 390 12.97 6.49 10.09
C ALA A 390 14.00 5.35 10.08
N TRP A 391 13.95 4.45 11.09
CA TRP A 391 14.86 3.31 11.15
C TRP A 391 14.66 2.34 9.99
N LEU A 392 13.41 1.96 9.72
CA LEU A 392 13.09 1.04 8.61
C LEU A 392 13.49 1.62 7.25
N SER A 393 13.32 2.93 7.06
CA SER A 393 13.71 3.60 5.82
C SER A 393 15.22 3.64 5.65
N ARG A 394 15.96 3.92 6.72
CA ARG A 394 17.42 3.84 6.73
C ARG A 394 17.89 2.42 6.41
N ASP A 395 17.37 1.40 7.10
CA ASP A 395 17.72 -0.01 6.86
C ASP A 395 17.44 -0.41 5.40
N PHE A 396 16.32 0.03 4.85
CA PHE A 396 15.95 -0.27 3.46
C PHE A 396 16.93 0.38 2.45
N ILE A 397 17.36 1.61 2.70
CA ILE A 397 18.37 2.31 1.90
C ILE A 397 19.73 1.61 2.03
N ASP A 398 20.18 1.36 3.26
CA ASP A 398 21.52 0.82 3.57
C ASP A 398 21.71 -0.60 3.03
N HIS A 399 20.59 -1.36 2.86
CA HIS A 399 20.59 -2.69 2.24
C HIS A 399 20.16 -2.66 0.76
N GLY A 400 20.39 -1.54 0.05
CA GLY A 400 20.21 -1.45 -1.38
C GLY A 400 18.78 -1.67 -1.86
N TYR A 401 17.80 -1.24 -1.08
CA TYR A 401 16.36 -1.32 -1.41
C TYR A 401 15.85 -2.76 -1.64
N ASP A 402 16.36 -3.73 -0.86
CA ASP A 402 15.98 -5.14 -0.92
C ASP A 402 14.56 -5.35 -0.36
N LEU A 403 13.62 -5.61 -1.27
CA LEU A 403 12.21 -5.83 -0.94
C LEU A 403 11.97 -7.13 -0.17
N ALA A 404 12.68 -8.19 -0.52
CA ALA A 404 12.50 -9.50 0.12
C ALA A 404 13.00 -9.44 1.57
N ARG A 405 14.15 -8.80 1.82
CA ARG A 405 14.67 -8.56 3.15
C ARG A 405 13.69 -7.75 4.02
N LEU A 406 13.15 -6.66 3.50
CA LEU A 406 12.20 -5.82 4.24
C LEU A 406 10.93 -6.60 4.59
N ILE A 407 10.30 -7.28 3.62
CA ILE A 407 9.08 -8.07 3.85
C ILE A 407 9.33 -9.19 4.87
N ARG A 408 10.42 -9.96 4.73
CA ARG A 408 10.81 -11.02 5.68
C ARG A 408 11.00 -10.45 7.09
N GLY A 409 11.69 -9.34 7.19
CA GLY A 409 11.96 -8.68 8.46
C GLY A 409 10.68 -8.20 9.16
N LEU A 410 9.75 -7.62 8.42
CA LEU A 410 8.47 -7.16 8.97
C LEU A 410 7.64 -8.33 9.53
N VAL A 411 7.52 -9.45 8.82
CA VAL A 411 6.72 -10.60 9.27
C VAL A 411 7.42 -11.44 10.35
N SER A 412 8.69 -11.17 10.66
CA SER A 412 9.45 -11.87 11.70
C SER A 412 9.20 -11.34 13.11
N SER A 413 8.59 -10.14 13.25
CA SER A 413 8.33 -9.52 14.56
C SER A 413 7.28 -10.28 15.38
N ASP A 414 7.33 -10.14 16.68
CA ASP A 414 6.29 -10.67 17.58
C ASP A 414 4.99 -9.88 17.47
N ALA A 415 5.08 -8.59 17.18
CA ALA A 415 3.93 -7.74 16.90
C ALA A 415 3.10 -8.24 15.70
N TYR A 416 3.75 -8.78 14.65
CA TYR A 416 3.06 -9.41 13.52
C TYR A 416 2.30 -10.68 13.93
N ALA A 417 2.81 -11.42 14.91
CA ALA A 417 2.22 -12.67 15.40
C ALA A 417 1.18 -12.46 16.52
N ARG A 418 0.82 -11.23 16.90
CA ARG A 418 -0.24 -10.96 17.88
C ARG A 418 -1.59 -11.50 17.42
N SER A 419 -2.43 -11.86 18.40
CA SER A 419 -3.82 -12.24 18.14
C SER A 419 -4.63 -11.06 17.59
N SER A 420 -5.58 -11.34 16.73
CA SER A 420 -6.63 -10.40 16.31
C SER A 420 -7.81 -10.34 17.27
N ARG A 421 -7.83 -11.18 18.32
CA ARG A 421 -8.86 -11.19 19.36
C ARG A 421 -8.50 -10.21 20.47
N TRP A 422 -9.53 -9.54 20.97
CA TRP A 422 -9.43 -8.62 22.09
C TRP A 422 -10.57 -8.90 23.07
N ASP A 423 -10.24 -9.15 24.32
CA ASP A 423 -11.22 -9.63 25.31
C ASP A 423 -12.05 -8.52 25.96
N SER A 424 -11.70 -7.24 25.73
CA SER A 424 -12.44 -6.09 26.26
C SER A 424 -13.40 -5.50 25.23
N VAL A 425 -14.38 -4.74 25.70
CA VAL A 425 -15.45 -4.16 24.86
C VAL A 425 -14.91 -3.21 23.78
N GLU A 426 -13.89 -2.43 24.11
CA GLU A 426 -13.25 -1.50 23.17
C GLU A 426 -11.78 -1.90 22.95
N PRO A 427 -11.41 -2.18 21.70
CA PRO A 427 -10.01 -2.41 21.36
C PRO A 427 -9.21 -1.09 21.44
N PRO A 428 -7.91 -1.15 21.73
CA PRO A 428 -7.03 0.02 21.71
C PRO A 428 -7.03 0.71 20.34
N ALA A 429 -6.63 2.00 20.33
CA ALA A 429 -6.53 2.75 19.09
C ALA A 429 -5.68 1.98 18.05
N PRO A 430 -6.15 1.82 16.79
CA PRO A 430 -5.46 1.00 15.79
C PRO A 430 -4.01 1.41 15.52
N GLY A 431 -3.68 2.71 15.71
CA GLY A 431 -2.32 3.23 15.57
C GLY A 431 -1.33 2.78 16.65
N LEU A 432 -1.78 2.05 17.68
CA LEU A 432 -0.91 1.44 18.69
C LEU A 432 -0.44 0.02 18.30
N PHE A 433 -1.07 -0.61 17.32
CA PHE A 433 -0.76 -1.98 16.88
C PHE A 433 -0.76 -3.02 18.01
N ALA A 434 -1.58 -2.78 19.04
CA ALA A 434 -1.72 -3.69 20.18
C ALA A 434 -2.37 -5.03 19.80
N VAL A 435 -3.20 -5.02 18.77
CA VAL A 435 -3.98 -6.14 18.26
C VAL A 435 -3.70 -6.29 16.77
N ALA A 436 -3.57 -7.51 16.28
CA ALA A 436 -3.43 -7.72 14.84
C ALA A 436 -4.70 -7.33 14.10
N ALA A 437 -4.57 -6.59 13.02
CA ALA A 437 -5.71 -6.19 12.21
C ALA A 437 -6.26 -7.39 11.40
N ILE A 438 -7.57 -7.51 11.39
CA ILE A 438 -8.29 -8.43 10.48
C ILE A 438 -8.33 -7.76 9.10
N ARG A 439 -7.82 -8.44 8.08
CA ARG A 439 -7.70 -7.90 6.72
C ARG A 439 -8.45 -8.80 5.75
N PRO A 440 -9.32 -8.26 4.86
CA PRO A 440 -9.93 -9.07 3.82
C PRO A 440 -8.86 -9.58 2.87
N LEU A 441 -9.07 -10.78 2.34
CA LEU A 441 -8.21 -11.32 1.29
C LEU A 441 -8.32 -10.46 0.03
N THR A 442 -7.21 -10.23 -0.64
CA THR A 442 -7.24 -9.65 -1.96
C THR A 442 -7.93 -10.60 -2.95
N ARG A 443 -8.37 -10.08 -4.06
CA ARG A 443 -9.01 -10.85 -5.13
C ARG A 443 -8.17 -12.05 -5.55
N GLU A 444 -6.87 -11.82 -5.69
CA GLU A 444 -5.89 -12.84 -6.06
C GLU A 444 -5.69 -13.86 -4.92
N GLN A 445 -5.54 -13.41 -3.68
CA GLN A 445 -5.42 -14.28 -2.51
C GLN A 445 -6.66 -15.16 -2.35
N TRP A 446 -7.85 -14.57 -2.46
CA TRP A 446 -9.09 -15.32 -2.36
C TRP A 446 -9.21 -16.36 -3.48
N GLY A 447 -8.98 -15.96 -4.74
CA GLY A 447 -9.10 -16.85 -5.88
C GLY A 447 -8.12 -18.02 -5.84
N VAL A 448 -6.85 -17.77 -5.50
CA VAL A 448 -5.85 -18.84 -5.33
C VAL A 448 -6.20 -19.73 -4.14
N SER A 449 -6.59 -19.15 -3.00
CA SER A 449 -7.02 -19.91 -1.82
C SER A 449 -8.25 -20.78 -2.09
N HIS A 450 -9.21 -20.27 -2.86
CA HIS A 450 -10.38 -21.03 -3.29
C HIS A 450 -10.00 -22.25 -4.14
N GLN A 451 -9.00 -22.10 -5.04
CA GLN A 451 -8.50 -23.24 -5.82
C GLN A 451 -7.83 -24.30 -4.92
N VAL A 452 -7.05 -23.86 -3.91
CA VAL A 452 -6.43 -24.76 -2.92
C VAL A 452 -7.49 -25.48 -2.11
N ALA A 453 -8.51 -24.76 -1.60
CA ALA A 453 -9.60 -25.33 -0.82
C ALA A 453 -10.50 -26.28 -1.63
N SER A 454 -10.63 -26.05 -2.95
CA SER A 454 -11.47 -26.88 -3.81
C SER A 454 -10.78 -28.14 -4.36
N ASP A 455 -9.46 -28.05 -4.57
CA ASP A 455 -8.64 -29.12 -5.12
C ASP A 455 -7.22 -29.07 -4.53
N PRO A 456 -7.01 -29.56 -3.32
CA PRO A 456 -5.70 -29.52 -2.68
C PRO A 456 -4.63 -30.35 -3.42
N THR A 457 -5.03 -31.24 -4.35
CA THR A 457 -4.06 -32.01 -5.15
C THR A 457 -3.31 -31.17 -6.18
N LYS A 458 -3.78 -29.97 -6.45
CA LYS A 458 -3.06 -29.00 -7.31
C LYS A 458 -1.77 -28.49 -6.69
N ILE A 459 -1.63 -28.66 -5.37
CA ILE A 459 -0.44 -28.29 -4.61
C ILE A 459 0.02 -29.54 -3.87
N THR A 460 1.00 -30.23 -4.38
CA THR A 460 1.59 -31.37 -3.70
C THR A 460 2.56 -30.88 -2.63
N ALA A 461 2.54 -31.55 -1.47
CA ALA A 461 3.25 -31.14 -0.25
C ALA A 461 4.80 -31.07 -0.38
N HIS A 462 5.35 -31.52 -1.48
CA HIS A 462 6.79 -31.58 -1.75
C HIS A 462 7.23 -30.84 -3.01
N GLU A 463 6.29 -30.38 -3.82
CA GLU A 463 6.62 -29.55 -4.96
C GLU A 463 6.67 -28.12 -4.48
N ARG A 464 7.85 -27.54 -4.51
CA ARG A 464 7.99 -26.08 -4.62
C ARG A 464 6.97 -25.68 -5.65
N LEU A 465 6.11 -24.70 -5.32
CA LEU A 465 5.09 -24.18 -6.24
C LEU A 465 5.77 -23.82 -7.56
N ASP A 466 5.87 -24.79 -8.45
CA ASP A 466 6.52 -24.64 -9.73
C ASP A 466 5.74 -23.64 -10.58
N HIS A 467 6.49 -22.91 -11.37
CA HIS A 467 5.99 -21.87 -12.26
C HIS A 467 4.68 -22.23 -13.01
N PRO A 468 4.53 -23.42 -13.62
CA PRO A 468 3.31 -23.76 -14.36
C PRO A 468 2.07 -23.86 -13.47
N HIS A 469 2.18 -24.39 -12.26
CA HIS A 469 1.07 -24.52 -11.32
C HIS A 469 0.62 -23.16 -10.78
N MET A 470 1.55 -22.28 -10.40
CA MET A 470 1.21 -20.94 -9.94
C MET A 470 0.58 -20.08 -11.04
N GLU A 471 1.07 -20.16 -12.26
CA GLU A 471 0.44 -19.46 -13.39
C GLU A 471 -0.99 -19.94 -13.62
N ALA A 472 -1.23 -21.24 -13.58
CA ALA A 472 -2.56 -21.81 -13.71
C ALA A 472 -3.50 -21.39 -12.57
N LEU A 473 -3.03 -21.36 -11.33
CA LEU A 473 -3.79 -20.93 -10.17
C LEU A 473 -4.15 -19.43 -10.25
N VAL A 474 -3.19 -18.58 -10.61
CA VAL A 474 -3.42 -17.14 -10.79
C VAL A 474 -4.35 -16.87 -11.98
N ALA A 475 -4.20 -17.59 -13.08
CA ALA A 475 -5.10 -17.47 -14.23
C ALA A 475 -6.54 -17.88 -13.86
N ALA A 476 -6.71 -18.98 -13.12
CA ALA A 476 -8.01 -19.38 -12.61
C ALA A 476 -8.60 -18.35 -11.62
N ALA A 477 -7.76 -17.74 -10.77
CA ALA A 477 -8.19 -16.70 -9.83
C ALA A 477 -8.73 -15.45 -10.54
N LYS A 478 -8.19 -15.09 -11.71
CA LYS A 478 -8.69 -13.95 -12.51
C LYS A 478 -10.16 -14.07 -12.90
N SER A 479 -10.68 -15.27 -13.08
CA SER A 479 -12.11 -15.48 -13.41
C SER A 479 -13.04 -15.02 -12.28
N TYR A 480 -12.56 -14.98 -11.04
CA TYR A 480 -13.28 -14.46 -9.87
C TYR A 480 -13.11 -12.96 -9.66
N GLY A 481 -12.21 -12.33 -10.40
CA GLY A 481 -11.83 -10.93 -10.22
C GLY A 481 -12.95 -9.91 -10.42
N THR A 482 -14.02 -10.27 -11.14
CA THR A 482 -15.21 -9.44 -11.28
C THR A 482 -16.17 -9.55 -10.09
N LEU A 483 -15.94 -10.51 -9.18
CA LEU A 483 -16.78 -10.75 -8.04
C LEU A 483 -16.35 -9.96 -6.80
N ILE A 484 -15.08 -9.56 -6.76
CA ILE A 484 -14.47 -8.86 -5.61
C ILE A 484 -14.01 -7.48 -6.06
N GLU A 485 -14.71 -6.45 -5.58
CA GLU A 485 -14.31 -5.05 -5.78
C GLU A 485 -13.40 -4.64 -4.62
N GLN A 486 -12.20 -4.16 -4.93
CA GLN A 486 -11.28 -3.67 -3.89
C GLN A 486 -10.91 -2.22 -4.17
N PRO A 487 -11.31 -1.28 -3.30
CA PRO A 487 -10.69 0.03 -3.22
C PRO A 487 -9.22 -0.12 -2.78
N TYR A 488 -8.38 0.77 -3.28
CA TYR A 488 -6.94 0.72 -2.99
C TYR A 488 -6.61 0.97 -1.50
N ASP A 489 -7.33 1.87 -0.85
CA ASP A 489 -7.03 2.38 0.49
C ASP A 489 -8.06 2.01 1.56
N ASP A 490 -9.23 1.50 1.19
CA ASP A 490 -10.31 1.23 2.14
C ASP A 490 -10.91 -0.16 1.90
N LEU A 491 -10.66 -1.05 2.85
CA LEU A 491 -11.05 -2.46 2.77
C LEU A 491 -12.52 -2.62 3.22
N GLN A 492 -13.45 -2.04 2.47
CA GLN A 492 -14.86 -2.24 2.71
C GLN A 492 -15.39 -3.38 1.83
N ILE A 493 -15.93 -4.41 2.49
CA ILE A 493 -16.68 -5.46 1.78
C ILE A 493 -18.07 -4.92 1.51
N GLY A 494 -18.37 -4.67 0.25
CA GLY A 494 -19.68 -4.25 -0.19
C GLY A 494 -20.72 -5.38 -0.06
N VAL A 495 -21.97 -5.02 0.29
CA VAL A 495 -23.10 -5.96 0.28
C VAL A 495 -23.24 -6.66 -1.06
N ASN A 496 -22.98 -5.96 -2.16
CA ASN A 496 -22.99 -6.49 -3.52
C ASN A 496 -21.99 -7.63 -3.72
N GLU A 497 -20.79 -7.52 -3.15
CA GLU A 497 -19.76 -8.55 -3.22
C GLU A 497 -20.20 -9.82 -2.44
N ALA A 498 -20.69 -9.63 -1.22
CA ALA A 498 -21.21 -10.73 -0.41
C ALA A 498 -22.34 -11.47 -1.14
N LEU A 499 -23.27 -10.73 -1.76
CA LEU A 499 -24.38 -11.30 -2.54
C LEU A 499 -23.89 -12.01 -3.81
N LYS A 500 -22.93 -11.45 -4.54
CA LYS A 500 -22.33 -12.08 -5.74
C LYS A 500 -21.67 -13.42 -5.36
N LEU A 501 -20.86 -13.45 -4.30
CA LEU A 501 -20.20 -14.68 -3.86
C LEU A 501 -21.18 -15.74 -3.36
N SER A 502 -22.22 -15.33 -2.62
CA SER A 502 -23.22 -16.25 -2.08
C SER A 502 -24.17 -16.81 -3.15
N ASN A 503 -24.39 -16.09 -4.24
CA ASN A 503 -25.39 -16.45 -5.27
C ASN A 503 -24.79 -16.85 -6.63
N ALA A 504 -23.46 -16.95 -6.77
CA ALA A 504 -22.82 -17.37 -8.01
C ALA A 504 -23.01 -18.89 -8.23
N PRO A 505 -23.89 -19.36 -9.17
CA PRO A 505 -24.15 -20.79 -9.35
C PRO A 505 -22.92 -21.57 -9.77
N GLU A 506 -22.01 -20.92 -10.48
CA GLU A 506 -20.77 -21.53 -10.97
C GLU A 506 -19.78 -21.78 -9.84
N LEU A 507 -19.72 -20.86 -8.87
CA LEU A 507 -18.95 -21.06 -7.64
C LEU A 507 -19.52 -22.23 -6.82
N ALA A 508 -20.83 -22.27 -6.61
CA ALA A 508 -21.48 -23.34 -5.86
C ALA A 508 -21.23 -24.72 -6.50
N LYS A 509 -21.18 -24.82 -7.82
CA LYS A 509 -20.90 -26.09 -8.53
C LYS A 509 -19.42 -26.47 -8.49
N SER A 510 -18.51 -25.52 -8.55
CA SER A 510 -17.06 -25.79 -8.62
C SER A 510 -16.42 -25.90 -7.24
N THR A 511 -16.98 -25.21 -6.22
CA THR A 511 -16.40 -25.20 -4.88
C THR A 511 -16.39 -26.59 -4.26
N GLY A 512 -15.20 -27.08 -3.94
CA GLY A 512 -15.00 -28.28 -3.14
C GLY A 512 -15.41 -29.60 -3.80
N ALA A 513 -15.80 -29.64 -5.08
CA ALA A 513 -16.29 -30.89 -5.71
C ALA A 513 -15.25 -32.03 -5.66
N LYS A 514 -13.98 -31.73 -5.95
CA LYS A 514 -12.90 -32.72 -5.85
C LYS A 514 -12.55 -33.06 -4.40
N LEU A 515 -12.49 -32.06 -3.53
CA LEU A 515 -12.25 -32.28 -2.11
C LEU A 515 -13.38 -33.12 -1.50
N ALA A 516 -14.66 -32.85 -1.80
CA ALA A 516 -15.78 -33.68 -1.35
C ALA A 516 -15.64 -35.14 -1.77
N ALA A 517 -15.22 -35.39 -3.03
CA ALA A 517 -14.96 -36.74 -3.51
C ALA A 517 -13.77 -37.43 -2.81
N MET A 518 -12.79 -36.66 -2.36
CA MET A 518 -11.68 -37.19 -1.53
C MET A 518 -12.15 -37.48 -0.11
N LEU A 519 -12.86 -36.57 0.51
CA LEU A 519 -13.40 -36.72 1.87
C LEU A 519 -14.36 -37.91 1.97
N ALA A 520 -15.19 -38.13 0.96
CA ALA A 520 -16.13 -39.26 0.92
C ALA A 520 -15.44 -40.66 0.99
N LYS A 521 -14.14 -40.71 0.73
CA LYS A 521 -13.33 -41.95 0.85
C LYS A 521 -12.79 -42.17 2.26
N LEU A 522 -12.85 -41.19 3.14
CA LEU A 522 -12.42 -41.30 4.52
C LEU A 522 -13.42 -42.17 5.32
N PRO A 523 -12.93 -42.98 6.29
CA PRO A 523 -13.74 -44.03 6.93
C PRO A 523 -14.86 -43.50 7.81
N ASP A 524 -14.69 -42.34 8.43
CA ASP A 524 -15.68 -41.77 9.34
C ASP A 524 -15.88 -40.28 9.18
N ARG A 525 -16.99 -39.77 9.72
CA ARG A 525 -17.38 -38.35 9.63
C ARG A 525 -16.46 -37.41 10.39
N SER A 526 -15.88 -37.86 11.48
CA SER A 526 -14.96 -37.04 12.27
C SER A 526 -13.73 -36.70 11.44
N GLN A 527 -13.17 -37.70 10.75
CA GLN A 527 -12.04 -37.48 9.84
C GLN A 527 -12.41 -36.62 8.63
N GLN A 528 -13.63 -36.80 8.09
CA GLN A 528 -14.13 -35.97 6.98
C GLN A 528 -14.23 -34.48 7.39
N ILE A 529 -14.76 -34.22 8.57
CA ILE A 529 -14.89 -32.85 9.12
C ILE A 529 -13.51 -32.27 9.45
N ASP A 530 -12.66 -33.03 10.12
CA ASP A 530 -11.32 -32.58 10.48
C ASP A 530 -10.52 -32.18 9.24
N GLU A 531 -10.49 -33.04 8.22
CA GLU A 531 -9.77 -32.76 6.96
C GLU A 531 -10.37 -31.58 6.19
N ALA A 532 -11.71 -31.44 6.19
CA ALA A 532 -12.38 -30.30 5.57
C ALA A 532 -11.98 -28.97 6.22
N VAL A 533 -12.00 -28.91 7.55
CA VAL A 533 -11.69 -27.68 8.30
C VAL A 533 -10.20 -27.34 8.17
N TRP A 534 -9.30 -28.33 8.28
CA TRP A 534 -7.87 -28.11 8.02
C TRP A 534 -7.60 -27.58 6.61
N THR A 535 -8.31 -28.10 5.61
CA THR A 535 -8.11 -27.68 4.21
C THR A 535 -8.62 -26.28 3.95
N VAL A 536 -9.75 -25.88 4.55
CA VAL A 536 -10.40 -24.60 4.26
C VAL A 536 -9.96 -23.51 5.24
N TRP A 537 -9.92 -23.80 6.54
CA TRP A 537 -9.60 -22.82 7.58
C TRP A 537 -8.17 -22.92 8.11
N SER A 538 -7.44 -23.98 7.70
CA SER A 538 -6.03 -24.22 8.06
C SER A 538 -5.79 -24.48 9.56
N ARG A 539 -6.82 -24.91 10.30
CA ARG A 539 -6.78 -25.27 11.73
C ARG A 539 -7.67 -26.47 12.04
N ALA A 540 -7.53 -27.01 13.23
CA ALA A 540 -8.48 -27.99 13.72
C ALA A 540 -9.87 -27.38 13.99
N PRO A 541 -10.98 -28.12 13.80
CA PRO A 541 -12.29 -27.69 14.25
C PRO A 541 -12.32 -27.65 15.79
N SER A 542 -13.04 -26.68 16.35
CA SER A 542 -13.43 -26.75 17.76
C SER A 542 -14.48 -27.86 18.00
N SER A 543 -14.68 -28.23 19.27
CA SER A 543 -15.71 -29.21 19.63
C SER A 543 -17.10 -28.83 19.11
N ASP A 544 -17.48 -27.54 19.24
CA ASP A 544 -18.79 -27.04 18.85
C ASP A 544 -18.94 -27.00 17.31
N GLU A 545 -17.89 -26.61 16.60
CA GLU A 545 -17.85 -26.65 15.13
C GLU A 545 -17.97 -28.07 14.61
N ALA A 546 -17.20 -29.00 15.19
CA ALA A 546 -17.27 -30.41 14.83
C ALA A 546 -18.67 -30.99 15.05
N ALA A 547 -19.31 -30.69 16.19
CA ALA A 547 -20.66 -31.12 16.49
C ALA A 547 -21.69 -30.52 15.51
N LEU A 548 -21.58 -29.21 15.21
CA LEU A 548 -22.47 -28.52 14.26
C LEU A 548 -22.35 -29.13 12.85
N LEU A 549 -21.13 -29.35 12.37
CA LEU A 549 -20.89 -29.92 11.04
C LEU A 549 -21.33 -31.39 10.96
N ALA A 550 -21.16 -32.16 12.03
CA ALA A 550 -21.66 -33.52 12.10
C ALA A 550 -23.19 -33.56 12.03
N ALA A 551 -23.89 -32.75 12.83
CA ALA A 551 -25.35 -32.62 12.78
C ALA A 551 -25.86 -32.19 11.40
N PHE A 552 -25.16 -31.24 10.73
CA PHE A 552 -25.48 -30.86 9.36
C PHE A 552 -25.42 -32.02 8.39
N LEU A 553 -24.37 -32.84 8.46
CA LEU A 553 -24.21 -34.00 7.57
C LEU A 553 -25.22 -35.12 7.88
N GLU A 554 -25.66 -35.28 9.14
CA GLU A 554 -26.66 -36.27 9.56
C GLU A 554 -28.06 -35.96 9.07
N GLN A 555 -28.44 -34.70 9.08
CA GLN A 555 -29.78 -34.26 8.69
C GLN A 555 -30.02 -34.28 7.16
N ARG A 556 -29.01 -34.60 6.35
CA ARG A 556 -29.12 -34.57 4.89
C ARG A 556 -29.49 -35.93 4.33
N SER A 557 -30.52 -35.95 3.48
CA SER A 557 -30.93 -37.11 2.68
C SER A 557 -30.23 -37.16 1.30
N THR A 558 -29.37 -36.19 1.01
CA THR A 558 -28.59 -36.13 -0.24
C THR A 558 -27.43 -37.12 -0.22
N PRO A 559 -26.89 -37.53 -1.38
CA PRO A 559 -25.69 -38.36 -1.44
C PRO A 559 -24.54 -37.78 -0.63
N PRO A 560 -23.71 -38.62 0.03
CA PRO A 560 -22.64 -38.14 0.91
C PRO A 560 -21.70 -37.10 0.30
N THR A 561 -21.33 -37.28 -0.97
CA THR A 561 -20.46 -36.33 -1.69
C THR A 561 -21.12 -34.97 -1.87
N GLU A 562 -22.44 -34.94 -2.14
CA GLU A 562 -23.18 -33.68 -2.30
C GLU A 562 -23.32 -32.94 -0.96
N SER A 563 -23.62 -33.66 0.14
CA SER A 563 -23.67 -33.08 1.47
C SER A 563 -22.33 -32.50 1.91
N LEU A 564 -21.23 -33.19 1.62
CA LEU A 564 -19.87 -32.72 1.86
C LEU A 564 -19.56 -31.49 1.01
N GLN A 565 -19.96 -31.45 -0.26
CA GLN A 565 -19.75 -30.27 -1.11
C GLN A 565 -20.53 -29.05 -0.59
N GLN A 566 -21.76 -29.24 -0.11
CA GLN A 566 -22.55 -28.16 0.50
C GLN A 566 -21.89 -27.64 1.80
N MET A 567 -21.33 -28.52 2.61
CA MET A 567 -20.54 -28.17 3.79
C MET A 567 -19.30 -27.34 3.40
N LEU A 568 -18.54 -27.80 2.43
CA LEU A 568 -17.35 -27.08 1.95
C LEU A 568 -17.70 -25.71 1.37
N TRP A 569 -18.82 -25.60 0.65
CA TRP A 569 -19.31 -24.33 0.15
C TRP A 569 -19.62 -23.36 1.30
N ALA A 570 -20.24 -23.83 2.39
CA ALA A 570 -20.50 -23.01 3.57
C ALA A 570 -19.20 -22.58 4.26
N LEU A 571 -18.21 -23.46 4.39
CA LEU A 571 -16.91 -23.13 4.98
C LEU A 571 -16.15 -22.07 4.16
N VAL A 572 -16.14 -22.18 2.82
CA VAL A 572 -15.48 -21.21 1.92
C VAL A 572 -16.17 -19.84 1.94
N ASN A 573 -17.49 -19.81 2.15
CA ASN A 573 -18.24 -18.56 2.26
C ASN A 573 -18.23 -17.95 3.67
N SER A 574 -17.59 -18.58 4.64
CA SER A 574 -17.49 -18.06 6.00
C SER A 574 -16.58 -16.83 6.07
N PRO A 575 -16.78 -15.96 7.07
CA PRO A 575 -15.85 -14.85 7.33
C PRO A 575 -14.42 -15.33 7.55
N GLU A 576 -14.22 -16.47 8.22
CA GLU A 576 -12.88 -17.00 8.50
C GLU A 576 -12.08 -17.32 7.23
N PHE A 577 -12.73 -17.83 6.18
CA PHE A 577 -12.05 -18.05 4.91
C PHE A 577 -11.70 -16.75 4.19
N ARG A 578 -12.56 -15.74 4.31
CA ARG A 578 -12.47 -14.47 3.56
C ARG A 578 -11.48 -13.46 4.14
N PHE A 579 -11.04 -13.67 5.38
CA PHE A 579 -10.15 -12.75 6.08
C PHE A 579 -8.82 -13.40 6.44
N ASN A 580 -7.78 -12.57 6.47
CA ASN A 580 -6.52 -12.82 7.13
C ASN A 580 -6.60 -12.21 8.53
N HIS A 581 -6.58 -13.05 9.55
CA HIS A 581 -6.85 -12.68 10.96
C HIS A 581 -5.73 -13.09 11.91
#